data_2157d392724719fe0519b2dd17beae9d
#
_entry.id   2157d392724719fe0519b2dd17beae9d
#
_cell.length_a   1.000
_cell.length_b   1.000
_cell.length_c   1.000
_cell.angle_alpha   90.00
_cell.angle_beta   90.00
_cell.angle_gamma   90.00
#
_symmetry.space_group_name_H-M   'P 1'
#
loop_
_entity.id
_entity.type
_entity.pdbx_description
1 polymer ?
#
loop_
_entity_poly.entity_id
_entity_poly.type
_entity_poly.pdbx_seq_one_letter_code
_entity_poly.pdbx_strand_id
1 'polypeptide(L)' 'MNEKELYYDTNEAIKFISERTGIDEDIVAQVLDADVEFMQKIGIIEEN' A
#
# COMPACT_ATOMS: atom_id res chain seq x y z
N MET A 1 -8.76 -21.05 1.84
CA MET A 1 -8.50 -20.16 1.62
C MET A 1 -8.09 -19.83 0.42
N ASN A 2 -8.01 -18.96 -0.03
CA ASN A 2 -7.65 -18.66 -1.21
C ASN A 2 -6.42 -18.06 -1.30
N GLU A 3 -5.71 -18.22 -2.29
CA GLU A 3 -4.50 -17.66 -2.40
C GLU A 3 -4.62 -16.22 -2.49
N LYS A 4 -5.74 -15.67 -2.73
CA LYS A 4 -5.85 -14.32 -2.77
C LYS A 4 -5.46 -13.69 -1.51
N GLU A 5 -5.50 -14.35 -0.45
CA GLU A 5 -5.12 -13.79 0.76
C GLU A 5 -3.67 -13.57 0.89
N LEU A 6 -2.88 -14.17 0.04
CA LEU A 6 -1.46 -13.98 0.08
C LEU A 6 -1.08 -12.88 -0.87
N TYR A 7 -2.03 -12.26 -1.56
CA TYR A 7 -1.71 -11.27 -2.53
C TYR A 7 -2.11 -9.90 -2.08
N TYR A 8 -1.22 -8.97 -2.09
CA TYR A 8 -1.50 -7.62 -1.66
C TYR A 8 -1.69 -6.77 -2.91
N ASP A 9 -2.89 -6.26 -3.10
CA ASP A 9 -3.17 -5.45 -4.25
C ASP A 9 -3.23 -4.00 -3.79
N THR A 10 -2.28 -3.21 -4.20
CA THR A 10 -2.18 -1.83 -3.78
C THR A 10 -3.42 -1.02 -4.14
N ASN A 11 -4.00 -1.27 -5.31
CA ASN A 11 -5.15 -0.53 -5.71
C ASN A 11 -6.34 -0.82 -4.80
N GLU A 12 -6.48 -2.05 -4.39
CA GLU A 12 -7.55 -2.40 -3.50
C GLU A 12 -7.32 -1.79 -2.13
N ALA A 13 -6.06 -1.73 -1.71
CA ALA A 13 -5.74 -1.15 -0.43
C ALA A 13 -6.07 0.34 -0.43
N ILE A 14 -5.76 1.02 -1.53
CA ILE A 14 -6.03 2.44 -1.61
C ILE A 14 -7.53 2.68 -1.50
N LYS A 15 -8.33 1.87 -2.18
CA LYS A 15 -9.72 2.03 -2.16
C LYS A 15 -10.27 1.79 -0.76
N PHE A 16 -9.82 0.72 -0.14
CA PHE A 16 -10.28 0.37 1.18
C PHE A 16 -9.95 1.47 2.18
N ILE A 17 -8.71 1.96 2.14
CA ILE A 17 -8.28 2.97 3.08
C ILE A 17 -9.04 4.27 2.85
N SER A 18 -9.24 4.62 1.59
CA SER A 18 -9.94 5.83 1.27
C SER A 18 -11.36 5.79 1.83
N GLU A 19 -12.02 4.68 1.68
CA GLU A 19 -13.37 4.55 2.16
C GLU A 19 -13.44 4.52 3.67
N ARG A 20 -12.46 3.88 4.28
CA ARG A 20 -12.47 3.74 5.71
C ARG A 20 -12.17 5.06 6.38
N THR A 21 -11.31 5.88 5.83
CA THR A 21 -10.87 7.10 6.47
C THR A 21 -11.51 8.36 5.92
N GLY A 22 -12.12 8.27 4.75
CA GLY A 22 -12.68 9.45 4.13
C GLY A 22 -11.63 10.30 3.44
N ILE A 23 -10.41 9.78 3.28
CA ILE A 23 -9.35 10.54 2.65
C ILE A 23 -9.33 10.21 1.18
N ASP A 24 -9.08 11.21 0.34
CA ASP A 24 -9.07 11.06 -1.09
C ASP A 24 -8.08 9.99 -1.51
N GLU A 25 -8.42 9.21 -2.51
CA GLU A 25 -7.55 8.13 -2.98
C GLU A 25 -6.21 8.65 -3.45
N ASP A 26 -6.16 9.85 -4.04
CA ASP A 26 -4.89 10.38 -4.49
C ASP A 26 -3.96 10.59 -3.31
N ILE A 27 -4.50 11.06 -2.21
CA ILE A 27 -3.69 11.31 -1.03
C ILE A 27 -3.26 9.99 -0.41
N VAL A 28 -4.16 9.01 -0.40
CA VAL A 28 -3.84 7.70 0.13
C VAL A 28 -2.70 7.10 -0.68
N ALA A 29 -2.77 7.25 -2.01
CA ALA A 29 -1.74 6.69 -2.87
C ALA A 29 -0.39 7.33 -2.57
N GLN A 30 -0.36 8.64 -2.33
CA GLN A 30 0.89 9.30 -2.03
C GLN A 30 1.46 8.82 -0.71
N VAL A 31 0.61 8.60 0.26
CA VAL A 31 1.07 8.13 1.56
C VAL A 31 1.66 6.73 1.44
N LEU A 32 0.98 5.85 0.69
CA LEU A 32 1.49 4.50 0.53
C LEU A 32 2.79 4.49 -0.26
N ASP A 33 2.90 5.38 -1.23
CA ASP A 33 4.11 5.46 -2.03
C ASP A 33 5.27 5.90 -1.15
N ALA A 34 5.05 6.85 -0.27
CA ALA A 34 6.08 7.31 0.62
C ALA A 34 6.47 6.22 1.60
N ASP A 35 5.52 5.40 1.99
CA ASP A 35 5.79 4.31 2.91
C ASP A 35 6.72 3.29 2.24
N VAL A 36 6.49 3.02 0.96
CA VAL A 36 7.33 2.09 0.23
C VAL A 36 8.75 2.67 0.13
N GLU A 37 8.88 3.98 -0.10
CA GLU A 37 10.17 4.58 -0.18
C GLU A 37 10.91 4.44 1.15
N PHE A 38 10.18 4.59 2.24
CA PHE A 38 10.78 4.48 3.54
C PHE A 38 11.29 3.06 3.78
N MET A 39 10.51 2.08 3.36
CA MET A 39 10.91 0.69 3.54
C MET A 39 12.14 0.37 2.70
N GLN A 40 12.23 0.94 1.51
CA GLN A 40 13.39 0.72 0.69
C GLN A 40 14.61 1.36 1.33
N LYS A 41 14.42 2.52 1.94
CA LYS A 41 15.51 3.20 2.53
C LYS A 41 16.09 2.42 3.69
N ILE A 42 15.29 1.74 4.46
CA ILE A 42 15.82 0.98 5.58
C ILE A 42 16.10 -0.47 5.22
N GLY A 43 15.93 -0.80 3.95
CA GLY A 43 16.35 -2.12 3.51
C GLY A 43 15.38 -3.26 3.72
N ILE A 44 14.15 -2.94 4.04
CA ILE A 44 13.20 -4.00 4.23
C ILE A 44 12.85 -4.64 2.93
N ILE A 45 12.72 -3.88 1.87
CA ILE A 45 12.43 -4.45 0.59
C ILE A 45 13.68 -4.72 -0.14
N GLU A 46 14.04 -5.99 -0.30
CA GLU A 46 15.26 -6.25 -0.92
C GLU A 46 15.08 -6.51 -2.23
N GLU A 47 15.52 -6.12 -3.08
CA GLU A 47 15.33 -6.34 -4.30
C GLU A 47 16.27 -7.05 -4.87
N ASN A 48 16.98 -7.39 -4.73
CA ASN A 48 17.94 -8.06 -5.36
C ASN A 48 18.07 -9.10 -5.26
#